data_247d719f26e0a8f58538caefe4de1d85
#
_entry.id   247d719f26e0a8f58538caefe4de1d85
#
_cell.length_a   1.000
_cell.length_b   1.000
_cell.length_c   1.000
_cell.angle_alpha   90.00
_cell.angle_beta   90.00
_cell.angle_gamma   90.00
#
_symmetry.space_group_name_H-M   'P 1'
#
loop_
_entity.id
_entity.type
_entity.pdbx_description
1 polymer ?
#
loop_
_entity_poly.entity_id
_entity_poly.type
_entity_poly.pdbx_seq_one_letter_code
_entity_poly.pdbx_strand_id
1 'polypeptide(L)'
;MATDIPFCYDVVHIGPYFCDLIITGLPDLPHLGSEIYGTEMQMAPGGAFNTTYALHRLGLKTGWVTDFGTDFFSQFVLAKLKELGIDPTFFRMHTHDLCALSVAFSYSHERGFISYTDSCEPWDLLTILRDHRPRCVLLGGLEYSPDFLEFAAAARQMGSKLFMDCQHREATLQTPGVVEALRAVDTFMPNQCEACKLTGLPDVEAAARQLAEMTPLVVVKLGAQGALAVQGEQVVHAPGIHVEPVVDTTGAGDCFNAGFLYSYLKGESLEGCLRYANLLGGISVTGHGVSQMPTRGQVEALVVQYDALMEGEIDLPPQPGLGWSFKRRSEKRQGINDSAPQRS
;
A
#
# COMPACT_ATOMS: atom_id res chain seq x y z
N MET A 1 -29.31 14.71 -12.99
CA MET A 1 -29.49 15.31 -11.66
C MET A 1 -28.63 14.49 -10.71
N ALA A 2 -27.54 15.04 -10.19
CA ALA A 2 -26.76 14.36 -9.16
C ALA A 2 -27.68 14.21 -7.93
N THR A 3 -27.89 12.98 -7.48
CA THR A 3 -28.73 12.70 -6.32
C THR A 3 -28.05 13.27 -5.07
N ASP A 4 -28.76 14.11 -4.32
CA ASP A 4 -28.34 14.72 -3.03
C ASP A 4 -28.20 13.69 -1.88
N ILE A 5 -27.93 12.42 -2.18
CA ILE A 5 -27.70 11.39 -1.19
C ILE A 5 -26.26 11.52 -0.67
N PRO A 6 -26.03 11.73 0.61
CA PRO A 6 -24.69 11.91 1.16
C PRO A 6 -23.85 10.64 1.01
N PHE A 7 -22.54 10.79 0.95
CA PHE A 7 -21.61 9.67 1.03
C PHE A 7 -21.67 9.02 2.42
N CYS A 8 -21.74 7.68 2.47
CA CYS A 8 -21.82 6.94 3.73
C CYS A 8 -20.47 6.48 4.25
N TYR A 9 -19.47 6.33 3.38
CA TYR A 9 -18.11 5.96 3.70
C TYR A 9 -17.12 6.93 3.06
N ASP A 10 -16.00 7.18 3.75
CA ASP A 10 -14.88 7.91 3.18
C ASP A 10 -14.15 7.04 2.16
N VAL A 11 -13.85 5.80 2.54
CA VAL A 11 -13.18 4.83 1.67
C VAL A 11 -13.86 3.46 1.80
N VAL A 12 -14.12 2.80 0.67
CA VAL A 12 -14.35 1.35 0.63
C VAL A 12 -13.13 0.71 -0.01
N HIS A 13 -12.46 -0.16 0.74
CA HIS A 13 -11.31 -0.92 0.27
C HIS A 13 -11.74 -2.33 -0.15
N ILE A 14 -11.37 -2.74 -1.35
CA ILE A 14 -11.67 -4.05 -1.92
C ILE A 14 -10.37 -4.83 -2.06
N GLY A 15 -10.29 -5.94 -1.33
CA GLY A 15 -9.10 -6.80 -1.39
C GLY A 15 -9.14 -7.91 -0.34
N PRO A 16 -8.44 -9.03 -0.60
CA PRO A 16 -8.42 -10.17 0.31
C PRO A 16 -7.65 -9.85 1.59
N TYR A 17 -8.03 -10.50 2.67
CA TYR A 17 -7.15 -10.63 3.82
C TYR A 17 -6.05 -11.65 3.52
N PHE A 18 -4.97 -11.60 4.27
CA PHE A 18 -4.03 -12.70 4.47
C PHE A 18 -3.76 -12.85 5.97
N CYS A 19 -3.50 -14.08 6.39
CA CYS A 19 -2.81 -14.33 7.64
C CYS A 19 -1.32 -14.43 7.32
N ASP A 20 -0.52 -13.46 7.74
CA ASP A 20 0.92 -13.45 7.49
C ASP A 20 1.64 -14.25 8.58
N LEU A 21 2.38 -15.31 8.18
CA LEU A 21 3.38 -15.97 9.01
C LEU A 21 4.74 -15.38 8.69
N ILE A 22 5.27 -14.56 9.58
CA ILE A 22 6.51 -13.83 9.37
C ILE A 22 7.64 -14.57 10.08
N ILE A 23 8.59 -15.13 9.32
CA ILE A 23 9.76 -15.83 9.84
C ILE A 23 11.00 -14.97 9.61
N THR A 24 11.73 -14.66 10.69
CA THR A 24 12.94 -13.82 10.63
C THR A 24 14.16 -14.56 11.15
N GLY A 25 15.34 -13.99 10.89
CA GLY A 25 16.61 -14.55 11.34
C GLY A 25 16.99 -15.85 10.63
N LEU A 26 16.62 -16.00 9.37
CA LEU A 26 17.08 -17.12 8.55
C LEU A 26 18.59 -17.01 8.29
N PRO A 27 19.35 -18.11 8.45
CA PRO A 27 20.80 -18.13 8.17
C PRO A 27 21.08 -18.12 6.66
N ASP A 28 20.15 -18.59 5.82
CA ASP A 28 20.26 -18.69 4.36
C ASP A 28 18.86 -18.69 3.73
N LEU A 29 18.80 -18.67 2.41
CA LEU A 29 17.55 -18.87 1.65
C LEU A 29 17.10 -20.33 1.71
N PRO A 30 15.77 -20.61 1.65
CA PRO A 30 15.28 -21.97 1.54
C PRO A 30 15.78 -22.67 0.27
N HIS A 31 16.34 -23.86 0.43
CA HIS A 31 16.80 -24.70 -0.67
C HIS A 31 16.03 -26.01 -0.70
N LEU A 32 15.80 -26.54 -1.90
CA LEU A 32 15.16 -27.85 -2.04
C LEU A 32 16.04 -28.94 -1.40
N GLY A 33 15.40 -29.80 -0.60
CA GLY A 33 16.08 -30.92 0.09
C GLY A 33 16.81 -30.54 1.36
N SER A 34 16.69 -29.29 1.84
CA SER A 34 17.24 -28.85 3.12
C SER A 34 16.16 -28.26 4.01
N GLU A 35 16.38 -28.30 5.32
CA GLU A 35 15.57 -27.65 6.33
C GLU A 35 16.40 -26.51 6.95
N ILE A 36 15.80 -25.32 7.06
CA ILE A 36 16.43 -24.17 7.72
C ILE A 36 15.50 -23.63 8.81
N TYR A 37 16.09 -23.09 9.86
CA TYR A 37 15.36 -22.57 11.00
C TYR A 37 15.56 -21.06 11.12
N GLY A 38 14.44 -20.31 11.20
CA GLY A 38 14.44 -18.93 11.62
C GLY A 38 14.59 -18.82 13.15
N THR A 39 14.97 -17.66 13.63
CA THR A 39 15.10 -17.38 15.07
C THR A 39 13.82 -16.87 15.70
N GLU A 40 12.94 -16.26 14.92
CA GLU A 40 11.67 -15.71 15.40
C GLU A 40 10.55 -16.01 14.41
N MET A 41 9.32 -16.16 14.95
CA MET A 41 8.10 -16.31 14.15
C MET A 41 6.98 -15.47 14.76
N GLN A 42 6.26 -14.76 13.90
CA GLN A 42 5.10 -13.97 14.26
C GLN A 42 3.94 -14.28 13.34
N MET A 43 2.73 -14.20 13.86
CA MET A 43 1.48 -14.23 13.09
C MET A 43 0.78 -12.88 13.17
N ALA A 44 0.35 -12.34 12.02
CA ALA A 44 -0.32 -11.05 11.94
C ALA A 44 -1.38 -11.06 10.83
N PRO A 45 -2.42 -10.22 10.92
CA PRO A 45 -3.24 -9.89 9.77
C PRO A 45 -2.41 -9.17 8.71
N GLY A 46 -2.66 -9.47 7.43
CA GLY A 46 -1.98 -8.89 6.28
C GLY A 46 -2.90 -8.68 5.08
N GLY A 47 -2.31 -8.48 3.91
CA GLY A 47 -3.05 -8.14 2.70
C GLY A 47 -3.74 -6.79 2.82
N ALA A 48 -4.98 -6.69 2.35
CA ALA A 48 -5.77 -5.45 2.40
C ALA A 48 -6.02 -4.93 3.84
N PHE A 49 -5.77 -5.75 4.86
CA PHE A 49 -5.79 -5.30 6.26
C PHE A 49 -4.87 -4.11 6.50
N ASN A 50 -3.67 -4.12 5.95
CA ASN A 50 -2.66 -3.09 6.23
C ASN A 50 -3.18 -1.69 5.88
N THR A 51 -3.69 -1.51 4.67
CA THR A 51 -4.28 -0.24 4.24
C THR A 51 -5.55 0.10 5.03
N THR A 52 -6.43 -0.89 5.24
CA THR A 52 -7.69 -0.69 5.98
C THR A 52 -7.43 -0.22 7.40
N TYR A 53 -6.50 -0.86 8.10
CA TYR A 53 -6.12 -0.48 9.46
C TYR A 53 -5.47 0.91 9.50
N ALA A 54 -4.59 1.24 8.55
CA ALA A 54 -3.99 2.55 8.46
C ALA A 54 -5.05 3.66 8.26
N LEU A 55 -6.02 3.47 7.36
CA LEU A 55 -7.14 4.40 7.16
C LEU A 55 -7.99 4.54 8.43
N HIS A 56 -8.28 3.43 9.12
CA HIS A 56 -9.01 3.43 10.40
C HIS A 56 -8.25 4.22 11.47
N ARG A 57 -6.94 4.05 11.60
CA ARG A 57 -6.07 4.80 12.53
C ARG A 57 -6.07 6.31 12.25
N LEU A 58 -6.23 6.68 10.99
CA LEU A 58 -6.37 8.07 10.55
C LEU A 58 -7.77 8.64 10.78
N GLY A 59 -8.71 7.84 11.31
CA GLY A 59 -10.05 8.26 11.64
C GLY A 59 -10.99 8.40 10.45
N LEU A 60 -10.68 7.76 9.31
CA LEU A 60 -11.58 7.68 8.17
C LEU A 60 -12.64 6.60 8.41
N LYS A 61 -13.87 6.86 7.99
CA LYS A 61 -14.91 5.84 7.95
C LYS A 61 -14.62 4.90 6.78
N THR A 62 -14.01 3.75 7.11
CA THR A 62 -13.51 2.78 6.14
C THR A 62 -14.35 1.52 6.17
N GLY A 63 -14.87 1.09 5.02
CA GLY A 63 -15.44 -0.22 4.80
C GLY A 63 -14.42 -1.14 4.11
N TRP A 64 -14.41 -2.42 4.44
CA TRP A 64 -13.50 -3.39 3.82
C TRP A 64 -14.25 -4.59 3.28
N VAL A 65 -14.23 -4.74 1.95
CA VAL A 65 -14.87 -5.83 1.21
C VAL A 65 -13.90 -7.01 1.17
N THR A 66 -14.21 -8.05 1.93
CA THR A 66 -13.36 -9.24 2.06
C THR A 66 -14.16 -10.46 2.53
N ASP A 67 -13.60 -11.64 2.35
CA ASP A 67 -14.21 -12.94 2.64
C ASP A 67 -13.49 -13.63 3.80
N PHE A 68 -14.24 -14.28 4.69
CA PHE A 68 -13.71 -15.09 5.79
C PHE A 68 -14.39 -16.45 5.85
N GLY A 69 -13.61 -17.51 6.13
CA GLY A 69 -14.08 -18.86 6.34
C GLY A 69 -14.16 -19.28 7.80
N THR A 70 -14.32 -20.60 7.99
CA THR A 70 -14.35 -21.25 9.31
C THR A 70 -12.97 -21.74 9.76
N ASP A 71 -11.95 -21.65 8.89
CA ASP A 71 -10.59 -22.10 9.15
C ASP A 71 -9.88 -21.27 10.23
N PHE A 72 -8.77 -21.82 10.74
CA PHE A 72 -7.96 -21.21 11.79
C PHE A 72 -7.45 -19.80 11.43
N PHE A 73 -7.00 -19.58 10.19
CA PHE A 73 -6.43 -18.30 9.76
C PHE A 73 -7.48 -17.21 9.70
N SER A 74 -8.66 -17.52 9.12
CA SER A 74 -9.83 -16.64 9.13
C SER A 74 -10.20 -16.23 10.56
N GLN A 75 -10.31 -17.21 11.47
CA GLN A 75 -10.72 -16.96 12.86
C GLN A 75 -9.68 -16.12 13.62
N PHE A 76 -8.38 -16.38 13.41
CA PHE A 76 -7.30 -15.58 13.99
C PHE A 76 -7.41 -14.11 13.55
N VAL A 77 -7.54 -13.87 12.23
CA VAL A 77 -7.64 -12.52 11.69
C VAL A 77 -8.90 -11.82 12.20
N LEU A 78 -10.07 -12.47 12.15
CA LEU A 78 -11.35 -11.92 12.66
C LEU A 78 -11.26 -11.52 14.13
N ALA A 79 -10.61 -12.32 14.98
CA ALA A 79 -10.40 -11.98 16.38
C ALA A 79 -9.59 -10.68 16.52
N LYS A 80 -8.54 -10.51 15.73
CA LYS A 80 -7.73 -9.28 15.71
C LYS A 80 -8.50 -8.08 15.19
N LEU A 81 -9.28 -8.23 14.13
CA LEU A 81 -10.10 -7.15 13.57
C LEU A 81 -11.13 -6.65 14.60
N LYS A 82 -11.75 -7.56 15.34
CA LYS A 82 -12.68 -7.25 16.42
C LYS A 82 -11.99 -6.47 17.55
N GLU A 83 -10.78 -6.88 17.94
CA GLU A 83 -9.95 -6.24 18.96
C GLU A 83 -9.61 -4.79 18.58
N LEU A 84 -9.34 -4.57 17.28
CA LEU A 84 -8.96 -3.28 16.70
C LEU A 84 -10.17 -2.39 16.34
N GLY A 85 -11.40 -2.89 16.47
CA GLY A 85 -12.62 -2.15 16.15
C GLY A 85 -12.85 -1.87 14.68
N ILE A 86 -12.35 -2.74 13.78
CA ILE A 86 -12.57 -2.63 12.34
C ILE A 86 -14.02 -2.93 12.01
N ASP A 87 -14.64 -2.11 11.15
CA ASP A 87 -16.03 -2.24 10.72
C ASP A 87 -16.26 -3.53 9.91
N PRO A 88 -17.07 -4.49 10.38
CA PRO A 88 -17.31 -5.75 9.71
C PRO A 88 -18.44 -5.70 8.65
N THR A 89 -19.00 -4.52 8.35
CA THR A 89 -20.22 -4.38 7.50
C THR A 89 -20.10 -5.08 6.15
N PHE A 90 -18.90 -5.11 5.57
CA PHE A 90 -18.64 -5.75 4.27
C PHE A 90 -17.82 -7.03 4.40
N PHE A 91 -17.85 -7.72 5.54
CA PHE A 91 -17.27 -9.04 5.67
C PHE A 91 -18.28 -10.10 5.23
N ARG A 92 -17.94 -10.88 4.21
CA ARG A 92 -18.75 -12.04 3.81
C ARG A 92 -18.24 -13.27 4.55
N MET A 93 -19.12 -13.83 5.37
CA MET A 93 -18.82 -15.00 6.20
C MET A 93 -19.25 -16.28 5.50
N HIS A 94 -18.32 -17.17 5.23
CA HIS A 94 -18.59 -18.48 4.64
C HIS A 94 -18.76 -19.55 5.73
N THR A 95 -19.50 -20.61 5.40
CA THR A 95 -19.76 -21.76 6.29
C THR A 95 -18.77 -22.91 6.09
N HIS A 96 -17.73 -22.69 5.29
CA HIS A 96 -16.64 -23.61 4.98
C HIS A 96 -15.30 -22.91 5.19
N ASP A 97 -14.23 -23.68 5.18
CA ASP A 97 -12.89 -23.16 5.26
C ASP A 97 -12.54 -22.34 4.02
N LEU A 98 -11.88 -21.21 4.22
CA LEU A 98 -11.45 -20.29 3.17
C LEU A 98 -10.08 -19.72 3.57
N CYS A 99 -9.05 -20.48 3.27
CA CYS A 99 -7.69 -20.16 3.67
C CYS A 99 -7.09 -19.04 2.82
N ALA A 100 -6.54 -18.03 3.48
CA ALA A 100 -5.67 -17.02 2.87
C ALA A 100 -4.43 -16.85 3.77
N LEU A 101 -3.30 -17.39 3.32
CA LEU A 101 -2.05 -17.48 4.08
C LEU A 101 -0.90 -16.90 3.25
N SER A 102 -0.06 -16.13 3.88
CA SER A 102 1.21 -15.68 3.32
C SER A 102 2.34 -15.98 4.30
N VAL A 103 3.32 -16.76 3.86
CA VAL A 103 4.56 -16.98 4.61
C VAL A 103 5.59 -15.99 4.12
N ALA A 104 5.88 -14.99 4.96
CA ALA A 104 6.93 -14.00 4.71
C ALA A 104 8.23 -14.47 5.38
N PHE A 105 9.33 -14.42 4.66
CA PHE A 105 10.65 -14.71 5.21
C PHE A 105 11.66 -13.66 4.79
N SER A 106 12.58 -13.32 5.69
CA SER A 106 13.61 -12.32 5.44
C SER A 106 15.01 -12.93 5.51
N TYR A 107 15.83 -12.54 4.54
CA TYR A 107 17.23 -12.87 4.45
C TYR A 107 18.03 -11.71 3.91
N SER A 108 19.11 -11.30 4.61
CA SER A 108 20.04 -10.27 4.15
C SER A 108 19.38 -8.95 3.65
N HIS A 109 18.39 -8.44 4.40
CA HIS A 109 17.62 -7.22 4.09
C HIS A 109 16.60 -7.34 2.94
N GLU A 110 16.47 -8.49 2.32
CA GLU A 110 15.44 -8.79 1.32
C GLU A 110 14.35 -9.70 1.88
N ARG A 111 13.23 -9.79 1.16
CA ARG A 111 12.08 -10.61 1.53
C ARG A 111 11.60 -11.47 0.41
N GLY A 112 11.15 -12.65 0.80
CA GLY A 112 10.39 -13.54 -0.04
C GLY A 112 9.02 -13.82 0.56
N PHE A 113 8.08 -14.20 -0.30
CA PHE A 113 6.73 -14.59 0.09
C PHE A 113 6.35 -15.89 -0.60
N ILE A 114 5.67 -16.75 0.15
CA ILE A 114 4.96 -17.91 -0.38
C ILE A 114 3.52 -17.77 0.07
N SER A 115 2.62 -17.54 -0.87
CA SER A 115 1.22 -17.25 -0.55
C SER A 115 0.29 -18.28 -1.16
N TYR A 116 -0.80 -18.57 -0.43
CA TYR A 116 -1.91 -19.41 -0.86
C TYR A 116 -3.22 -18.70 -0.52
N THR A 117 -4.17 -18.76 -1.41
CA THR A 117 -5.53 -18.29 -1.17
C THR A 117 -6.54 -19.17 -1.90
N ASP A 118 -7.61 -19.49 -1.23
CA ASP A 118 -8.77 -20.11 -1.85
C ASP A 118 -9.53 -19.10 -2.72
N SER A 119 -10.16 -19.57 -3.77
CA SER A 119 -11.01 -18.74 -4.63
C SER A 119 -12.38 -18.52 -4.00
N CYS A 120 -12.91 -17.31 -4.15
CA CYS A 120 -14.25 -16.93 -3.70
C CYS A 120 -15.12 -16.54 -4.89
N GLU A 121 -16.44 -16.64 -4.69
CA GLU A 121 -17.40 -16.06 -5.62
C GLU A 121 -17.21 -14.55 -5.71
N PRO A 122 -17.36 -13.95 -6.89
CA PRO A 122 -17.29 -12.50 -7.05
C PRO A 122 -18.25 -11.76 -6.11
N TRP A 123 -17.90 -10.54 -5.76
CA TRP A 123 -18.75 -9.65 -5.00
C TRP A 123 -19.68 -8.86 -5.93
N ASP A 124 -20.91 -8.65 -5.48
CA ASP A 124 -21.79 -7.65 -6.10
C ASP A 124 -21.38 -6.24 -5.66
N LEU A 125 -20.30 -5.74 -6.28
CA LEU A 125 -19.75 -4.43 -5.99
C LEU A 125 -20.70 -3.29 -6.39
N LEU A 126 -21.58 -3.51 -7.38
CA LEU A 126 -22.58 -2.52 -7.80
C LEU A 126 -23.61 -2.26 -6.70
N THR A 127 -24.04 -3.29 -5.98
CA THR A 127 -24.91 -3.13 -4.83
C THR A 127 -24.21 -2.38 -3.70
N ILE A 128 -22.97 -2.73 -3.35
CA ILE A 128 -22.19 -2.00 -2.35
C ILE A 128 -22.07 -0.52 -2.70
N LEU A 129 -21.71 -0.23 -3.96
CA LEU A 129 -21.57 1.14 -4.44
C LEU A 129 -22.88 1.93 -4.32
N ARG A 130 -24.01 1.32 -4.71
CA ARG A 130 -25.32 1.95 -4.73
C ARG A 130 -25.87 2.23 -3.33
N ASP A 131 -25.74 1.25 -2.44
CA ASP A 131 -26.36 1.31 -1.12
C ASP A 131 -25.51 2.10 -0.11
N HIS A 132 -24.19 2.15 -0.29
CA HIS A 132 -23.27 2.73 0.68
C HIS A 132 -22.49 3.96 0.17
N ARG A 133 -22.53 4.27 -1.13
CA ARG A 133 -21.95 5.48 -1.73
C ARG A 133 -20.63 5.94 -1.09
N PRO A 134 -19.51 5.26 -1.31
CA PRO A 134 -18.20 5.69 -0.82
C PRO A 134 -17.73 6.94 -1.57
N ARG A 135 -17.00 7.83 -0.88
CA ARG A 135 -16.30 8.95 -1.56
C ARG A 135 -15.19 8.43 -2.46
N CYS A 136 -14.44 7.45 -1.95
CA CYS A 136 -13.38 6.76 -2.67
C CYS A 136 -13.55 5.24 -2.58
N VAL A 137 -13.20 4.55 -3.64
CA VAL A 137 -13.00 3.10 -3.65
C VAL A 137 -11.54 2.84 -3.92
N LEU A 138 -10.90 2.03 -3.09
CA LEU A 138 -9.55 1.53 -3.30
C LEU A 138 -9.61 0.07 -3.72
N LEU A 139 -9.04 -0.23 -4.89
CA LEU A 139 -8.81 -1.57 -5.37
C LEU A 139 -7.40 -1.99 -4.94
N GLY A 140 -7.29 -3.08 -4.17
CA GLY A 140 -6.03 -3.54 -3.61
C GLY A 140 -5.05 -4.13 -4.64
N GLY A 141 -5.43 -4.22 -5.91
CA GLY A 141 -4.59 -4.71 -7.01
C GLY A 141 -5.14 -4.32 -8.37
N LEU A 142 -4.35 -4.61 -9.42
CA LEU A 142 -4.73 -4.35 -10.80
C LEU A 142 -5.93 -5.22 -11.20
N GLU A 143 -7.07 -4.59 -11.42
CA GLU A 143 -8.32 -5.23 -11.83
C GLU A 143 -8.69 -4.76 -13.24
N TYR A 144 -8.93 -5.71 -14.15
CA TYR A 144 -9.17 -5.42 -15.57
C TYR A 144 -10.20 -6.35 -16.22
N SER A 145 -11.10 -6.94 -15.40
CA SER A 145 -12.22 -7.74 -15.89
C SER A 145 -13.30 -6.87 -16.55
N PRO A 146 -14.15 -7.42 -17.42
CA PRO A 146 -15.31 -6.72 -17.94
C PRO A 146 -16.26 -6.22 -16.84
N ASP A 147 -16.48 -6.97 -15.77
CA ASP A 147 -17.33 -6.61 -14.64
C ASP A 147 -16.77 -5.40 -13.90
N PHE A 148 -15.44 -5.28 -13.81
CA PHE A 148 -14.79 -4.09 -13.27
C PHE A 148 -15.10 -2.84 -14.08
N LEU A 149 -15.12 -2.91 -15.41
CA LEU A 149 -15.41 -1.74 -16.26
C LEU A 149 -16.85 -1.24 -16.07
N GLU A 150 -17.80 -2.15 -15.86
CA GLU A 150 -19.19 -1.79 -15.52
C GLU A 150 -19.23 -1.11 -14.13
N PHE A 151 -18.58 -1.69 -13.14
CA PHE A 151 -18.45 -1.09 -11.80
C PHE A 151 -17.82 0.31 -11.86
N ALA A 152 -16.74 0.49 -12.60
CA ALA A 152 -16.05 1.77 -12.73
C ALA A 152 -16.92 2.85 -13.39
N ALA A 153 -17.71 2.47 -14.40
CA ALA A 153 -18.67 3.38 -15.03
C ALA A 153 -19.76 3.81 -14.02
N ALA A 154 -20.29 2.89 -13.23
CA ALA A 154 -21.27 3.19 -12.19
C ALA A 154 -20.69 4.08 -11.09
N ALA A 155 -19.46 3.80 -10.62
CA ALA A 155 -18.77 4.60 -9.61
C ALA A 155 -18.61 6.06 -10.05
N ARG A 156 -18.19 6.27 -11.31
CA ARG A 156 -18.07 7.60 -11.91
C ARG A 156 -19.42 8.34 -11.97
N GLN A 157 -20.50 7.66 -12.36
CA GLN A 157 -21.85 8.24 -12.39
C GLN A 157 -22.33 8.66 -11.00
N MET A 158 -21.92 7.93 -9.95
CA MET A 158 -22.29 8.22 -8.57
C MET A 158 -21.35 9.22 -7.88
N GLY A 159 -20.29 9.67 -8.56
CA GLY A 159 -19.32 10.64 -8.06
C GLY A 159 -18.26 10.04 -7.14
N SER A 160 -18.16 8.71 -7.02
CA SER A 160 -17.09 8.03 -6.30
C SER A 160 -15.79 8.09 -7.09
N LYS A 161 -14.65 8.26 -6.39
CA LYS A 161 -13.31 8.25 -6.98
C LYS A 161 -12.68 6.88 -6.87
N LEU A 162 -12.08 6.41 -7.95
CA LEU A 162 -11.45 5.10 -8.03
C LEU A 162 -9.93 5.22 -7.93
N PHE A 163 -9.38 4.55 -6.93
CA PHE A 163 -7.96 4.36 -6.72
C PHE A 163 -7.62 2.89 -6.93
N MET A 164 -6.55 2.60 -7.65
CA MET A 164 -6.12 1.23 -7.94
C MET A 164 -4.64 1.08 -7.61
N ASP A 165 -4.32 0.13 -6.73
CA ASP A 165 -2.94 -0.37 -6.59
C ASP A 165 -2.65 -1.37 -7.71
N CYS A 166 -1.39 -1.73 -7.91
CA CYS A 166 -1.01 -2.67 -8.95
C CYS A 166 -0.92 -4.11 -8.43
N GLN A 167 -0.26 -4.30 -7.31
CA GLN A 167 0.27 -5.59 -6.86
C GLN A 167 1.13 -6.28 -7.94
N HIS A 168 1.93 -7.25 -7.54
CA HIS A 168 2.82 -7.93 -8.46
C HIS A 168 2.04 -8.89 -9.38
N ARG A 169 1.70 -8.44 -10.61
CA ARG A 169 1.00 -9.21 -11.62
C ARG A 169 1.86 -9.39 -12.89
N GLU A 170 1.63 -10.47 -13.62
CA GLU A 170 2.31 -10.73 -14.91
C GLU A 170 1.73 -9.89 -16.07
N ALA A 171 0.75 -9.04 -15.81
CA ALA A 171 0.11 -8.20 -16.82
C ALA A 171 1.06 -7.13 -17.38
N THR A 172 0.83 -6.77 -18.65
CA THR A 172 1.49 -5.66 -19.35
C THR A 172 0.42 -4.79 -20.02
N LEU A 173 0.80 -3.67 -20.62
CA LEU A 173 -0.12 -2.84 -21.41
C LEU A 173 -0.67 -3.56 -22.66
N GLN A 174 -0.06 -4.68 -23.09
CA GLN A 174 -0.56 -5.53 -24.16
C GLN A 174 -1.58 -6.56 -23.68
N THR A 175 -1.74 -6.74 -22.37
CA THR A 175 -2.74 -7.65 -21.81
C THR A 175 -4.14 -7.07 -22.05
N PRO A 176 -5.07 -7.84 -22.66
CA PRO A 176 -6.42 -7.37 -22.95
C PRO A 176 -7.15 -6.86 -21.71
N GLY A 177 -7.77 -5.69 -21.78
CA GLY A 177 -8.53 -5.06 -20.69
C GLY A 177 -7.70 -4.14 -19.79
N VAL A 178 -6.36 -4.25 -19.76
CA VAL A 178 -5.51 -3.44 -18.87
C VAL A 178 -5.59 -1.95 -19.20
N VAL A 179 -5.46 -1.58 -20.45
CA VAL A 179 -5.52 -0.16 -20.89
C VAL A 179 -6.90 0.42 -20.60
N GLU A 180 -7.96 -0.32 -20.87
CA GLU A 180 -9.33 0.07 -20.57
C GLU A 180 -9.55 0.29 -19.08
N ALA A 181 -8.99 -0.61 -18.24
CA ALA A 181 -9.07 -0.50 -16.80
C ALA A 181 -8.32 0.73 -16.27
N LEU A 182 -7.11 0.99 -16.78
CA LEU A 182 -6.33 2.18 -16.40
C LEU A 182 -7.07 3.48 -16.77
N ARG A 183 -7.79 3.51 -17.90
CA ARG A 183 -8.64 4.64 -18.29
C ARG A 183 -9.90 4.80 -17.45
N ALA A 184 -10.30 3.74 -16.75
CA ALA A 184 -11.51 3.73 -15.95
C ALA A 184 -11.30 4.26 -14.53
N VAL A 185 -10.06 4.31 -14.02
CA VAL A 185 -9.73 4.78 -12.67
C VAL A 185 -9.28 6.24 -12.64
N ASP A 186 -9.45 6.90 -11.48
CA ASP A 186 -8.99 8.28 -11.27
C ASP A 186 -7.49 8.33 -10.89
N THR A 187 -7.00 7.32 -10.17
CA THR A 187 -5.61 7.26 -9.69
C THR A 187 -5.09 5.83 -9.75
N PHE A 188 -3.90 5.65 -10.32
CA PHE A 188 -3.17 4.38 -10.34
C PHE A 188 -1.88 4.50 -9.52
N MET A 189 -1.61 3.53 -8.63
CA MET A 189 -0.61 3.64 -7.57
C MET A 189 0.40 2.48 -7.55
N PRO A 190 1.12 2.20 -8.64
CA PRO A 190 2.11 1.12 -8.70
C PRO A 190 3.36 1.46 -7.89
N ASN A 191 4.18 0.44 -7.58
CA ASN A 191 5.58 0.66 -7.24
C ASN A 191 6.46 0.78 -8.50
N GLN A 192 7.73 1.14 -8.31
CA GLN A 192 8.70 1.31 -9.40
C GLN A 192 8.81 0.06 -10.29
N CYS A 193 8.94 -1.13 -9.68
CA CYS A 193 9.09 -2.37 -10.44
C CYS A 193 7.82 -2.69 -11.24
N GLU A 194 6.66 -2.47 -10.66
CA GLU A 194 5.36 -2.68 -11.30
C GLU A 194 5.14 -1.73 -12.47
N ALA A 195 5.44 -0.44 -12.29
CA ALA A 195 5.32 0.55 -13.36
C ALA A 195 6.24 0.20 -14.57
N CYS A 196 7.50 -0.14 -14.30
CA CYS A 196 8.45 -0.52 -15.34
C CYS A 196 8.04 -1.83 -16.03
N LYS A 197 7.58 -2.84 -15.27
CA LYS A 197 7.13 -4.13 -15.82
C LYS A 197 5.89 -3.97 -16.69
N LEU A 198 4.90 -3.20 -16.22
CA LEU A 198 3.63 -2.98 -16.92
C LEU A 198 3.83 -2.28 -18.26
N THR A 199 4.73 -1.29 -18.31
CA THR A 199 5.04 -0.51 -19.53
C THR A 199 6.12 -1.13 -20.42
N GLY A 200 6.99 -1.97 -19.85
CA GLY A 200 8.19 -2.47 -20.51
C GLY A 200 9.33 -1.45 -20.58
N LEU A 201 9.21 -0.30 -19.89
CA LEU A 201 10.23 0.75 -19.87
C LEU A 201 11.15 0.60 -18.64
N PRO A 202 12.48 0.73 -18.80
CA PRO A 202 13.41 0.63 -17.69
C PRO A 202 13.46 1.90 -16.82
N ASP A 203 13.12 3.06 -17.38
CA ASP A 203 13.09 4.33 -16.68
C ASP A 203 11.72 4.57 -16.04
N VAL A 204 11.73 4.80 -14.73
CA VAL A 204 10.49 4.91 -13.94
C VAL A 204 9.68 6.17 -14.24
N GLU A 205 10.35 7.30 -14.56
CA GLU A 205 9.64 8.52 -14.92
C GLU A 205 9.00 8.39 -16.31
N ALA A 206 9.71 7.80 -17.27
CA ALA A 206 9.14 7.49 -18.58
C ALA A 206 7.94 6.53 -18.46
N ALA A 207 8.05 5.50 -17.60
CA ALA A 207 6.96 4.57 -17.32
C ALA A 207 5.75 5.30 -16.72
N ALA A 208 5.97 6.17 -15.72
CA ALA A 208 4.90 6.94 -15.10
C ALA A 208 4.21 7.90 -16.08
N ARG A 209 4.96 8.57 -16.95
CA ARG A 209 4.42 9.45 -18.01
C ARG A 209 3.57 8.66 -19.01
N GLN A 210 4.05 7.49 -19.44
CA GLN A 210 3.27 6.63 -20.34
C GLN A 210 1.95 6.16 -19.68
N LEU A 211 1.97 5.80 -18.41
CA LEU A 211 0.77 5.43 -17.66
C LEU A 211 -0.19 6.63 -17.49
N ALA A 212 0.34 7.84 -17.33
CA ALA A 212 -0.44 9.07 -17.22
C ALA A 212 -1.14 9.51 -18.53
N GLU A 213 -0.79 8.92 -19.69
CA GLU A 213 -1.56 9.06 -20.92
C GLU A 213 -2.92 8.33 -20.84
N MET A 214 -3.04 7.37 -19.92
CA MET A 214 -4.25 6.56 -19.75
C MET A 214 -5.02 6.90 -18.48
N THR A 215 -4.33 7.22 -17.39
CA THR A 215 -4.93 7.50 -16.07
C THR A 215 -4.73 8.96 -15.70
N PRO A 216 -5.76 9.68 -15.20
CA PRO A 216 -5.65 11.10 -14.84
C PRO A 216 -4.53 11.42 -13.85
N LEU A 217 -4.24 10.50 -12.92
CA LEU A 217 -3.16 10.62 -11.93
C LEU A 217 -2.45 9.27 -11.76
N VAL A 218 -1.14 9.28 -11.91
CA VAL A 218 -0.27 8.14 -11.60
C VAL A 218 0.64 8.51 -10.43
N VAL A 219 0.70 7.65 -9.42
CA VAL A 219 1.54 7.82 -8.22
C VAL A 219 2.45 6.61 -8.09
N VAL A 220 3.74 6.77 -8.31
CA VAL A 220 4.70 5.67 -8.25
C VAL A 220 5.47 5.68 -6.94
N LYS A 221 5.41 4.56 -6.22
CA LYS A 221 6.14 4.32 -4.97
C LYS A 221 7.60 3.96 -5.29
N LEU A 222 8.57 4.74 -4.79
CA LEU A 222 10.01 4.60 -5.07
C LEU A 222 10.79 4.03 -3.86
N GLY A 223 10.10 3.43 -2.89
CA GLY A 223 10.69 2.91 -1.66
C GLY A 223 11.39 4.01 -0.85
N ALA A 224 12.64 3.79 -0.45
CA ALA A 224 13.40 4.77 0.33
C ALA A 224 13.67 6.10 -0.42
N GLN A 225 13.50 6.13 -1.74
CA GLN A 225 13.63 7.36 -2.53
C GLN A 225 12.37 8.23 -2.48
N GLY A 226 11.27 7.72 -1.92
CA GLY A 226 10.01 8.44 -1.77
C GLY A 226 9.01 8.11 -2.85
N ALA A 227 8.48 9.11 -3.54
CA ALA A 227 7.44 8.94 -4.53
C ALA A 227 7.50 9.95 -5.66
N LEU A 228 6.96 9.54 -6.80
CA LEU A 228 6.77 10.32 -8.02
C LEU A 228 5.29 10.35 -8.36
N ALA A 229 4.72 11.51 -8.68
CA ALA A 229 3.39 11.63 -9.23
C ALA A 229 3.39 12.35 -10.57
N VAL A 230 2.55 11.87 -11.49
CA VAL A 230 2.35 12.48 -12.81
C VAL A 230 0.85 12.76 -13.01
N GLN A 231 0.50 14.02 -13.29
CA GLN A 231 -0.84 14.47 -13.57
C GLN A 231 -0.83 15.40 -14.80
N GLY A 232 -1.26 14.92 -15.95
CA GLY A 232 -1.06 15.61 -17.22
C GLY A 232 0.42 15.88 -17.47
N GLU A 233 0.80 17.15 -17.68
CA GLU A 233 2.19 17.57 -17.87
C GLU A 233 2.97 17.74 -16.54
N GLN A 234 2.26 17.82 -15.43
CA GLN A 234 2.87 18.06 -14.12
C GLN A 234 3.52 16.78 -13.61
N VAL A 235 4.78 16.91 -13.20
CA VAL A 235 5.53 15.88 -12.48
C VAL A 235 5.94 16.41 -11.12
N VAL A 236 5.64 15.67 -10.07
CA VAL A 236 5.95 16.03 -8.69
C VAL A 236 6.76 14.89 -8.07
N HIS A 237 7.91 15.22 -7.52
CA HIS A 237 8.72 14.31 -6.72
C HIS A 237 8.65 14.72 -5.25
N ALA A 238 8.41 13.75 -4.38
CA ALA A 238 8.55 13.94 -2.94
C ALA A 238 9.59 12.93 -2.42
N PRO A 239 10.69 13.40 -1.81
CA PRO A 239 11.73 12.52 -1.30
C PRO A 239 11.18 11.66 -0.15
N GLY A 240 11.74 10.45 0.03
CA GLY A 240 11.39 9.58 1.15
C GLY A 240 11.98 10.09 2.46
N ILE A 241 11.30 9.80 3.55
CA ILE A 241 11.83 10.07 4.89
C ILE A 241 12.84 8.98 5.28
N HIS A 242 13.88 9.38 5.99
CA HIS A 242 14.84 8.44 6.56
C HIS A 242 14.41 8.06 7.99
N VAL A 243 14.16 6.79 8.22
CA VAL A 243 13.77 6.25 9.52
C VAL A 243 14.72 5.14 9.96
N GLU A 244 14.93 5.02 11.27
CA GLU A 244 15.69 3.94 11.90
C GLU A 244 15.00 3.51 13.21
N PRO A 245 15.02 2.22 13.55
CA PRO A 245 15.50 1.10 12.73
C PRO A 245 14.51 0.75 11.61
N VAL A 246 14.99 0.16 10.51
CA VAL A 246 14.13 -0.53 9.55
C VAL A 246 13.99 -1.97 10.02
N VAL A 247 12.78 -2.33 10.45
CA VAL A 247 12.46 -3.65 11.04
C VAL A 247 11.79 -4.54 10.00
N ASP A 248 10.75 -3.99 9.33
CA ASP A 248 9.88 -4.74 8.44
C ASP A 248 9.31 -3.85 7.33
N THR A 249 9.58 -4.17 6.06
CA THR A 249 9.07 -3.39 4.92
C THR A 249 7.70 -3.89 4.41
N THR A 250 7.11 -4.92 5.03
CA THR A 250 5.77 -5.42 4.67
C THR A 250 4.71 -4.36 4.97
N GLY A 251 3.81 -4.14 4.01
CA GLY A 251 2.74 -3.18 4.16
C GLY A 251 3.15 -1.71 4.00
N ALA A 252 4.43 -1.40 3.69
CA ALA A 252 4.85 -0.01 3.49
C ALA A 252 4.10 0.66 2.32
N GLY A 253 3.88 -0.07 1.23
CA GLY A 253 3.07 0.38 0.11
C GLY A 253 1.60 0.59 0.48
N ASP A 254 1.05 -0.29 1.32
CA ASP A 254 -0.31 -0.20 1.83
C ASP A 254 -0.49 1.04 2.71
N CYS A 255 0.45 1.29 3.62
CA CYS A 255 0.45 2.47 4.48
C CYS A 255 0.67 3.76 3.68
N PHE A 256 1.50 3.72 2.63
CA PHE A 256 1.64 4.81 1.67
C PHE A 256 0.30 5.13 1.01
N ASN A 257 -0.42 4.12 0.49
CA ASN A 257 -1.73 4.29 -0.12
C ASN A 257 -2.73 4.93 0.85
N ALA A 258 -2.73 4.50 2.12
CA ALA A 258 -3.58 5.08 3.15
C ALA A 258 -3.27 6.56 3.41
N GLY A 259 -2.00 6.93 3.49
CA GLY A 259 -1.54 8.31 3.64
C GLY A 259 -1.96 9.20 2.48
N PHE A 260 -1.80 8.67 1.26
CA PHE A 260 -2.23 9.37 0.05
C PHE A 260 -3.75 9.62 0.04
N LEU A 261 -4.55 8.59 0.28
CA LEU A 261 -6.01 8.68 0.32
C LEU A 261 -6.50 9.65 1.41
N TYR A 262 -5.91 9.57 2.60
CA TYR A 262 -6.24 10.45 3.71
C TYR A 262 -6.05 11.93 3.35
N SER A 263 -4.88 12.28 2.84
CA SER A 263 -4.55 13.66 2.47
C SER A 263 -5.31 14.14 1.23
N TYR A 264 -5.55 13.26 0.26
CA TYR A 264 -6.41 13.54 -0.88
C TYR A 264 -7.84 13.92 -0.43
N LEU A 265 -8.42 13.17 0.51
CA LEU A 265 -9.75 13.45 1.05
C LEU A 265 -9.80 14.74 1.89
N LYS A 266 -8.68 15.18 2.45
CA LYS A 266 -8.52 16.49 3.10
C LYS A 266 -8.43 17.64 2.09
N GLY A 267 -8.19 17.38 0.80
CA GLY A 267 -7.99 18.39 -0.23
C GLY A 267 -6.58 18.99 -0.24
N GLU A 268 -5.58 18.25 0.25
CA GLU A 268 -4.18 18.65 0.17
C GLU A 268 -3.71 18.75 -1.30
N SER A 269 -2.66 19.54 -1.52
CA SER A 269 -1.98 19.57 -2.83
C SER A 269 -1.38 18.19 -3.16
N LEU A 270 -1.08 17.94 -4.43
CA LEU A 270 -0.46 16.68 -4.85
C LEU A 270 0.86 16.41 -4.10
N GLU A 271 1.68 17.45 -3.93
CA GLU A 271 2.90 17.37 -3.13
C GLU A 271 2.61 17.05 -1.67
N GLY A 272 1.60 17.69 -1.06
CA GLY A 272 1.13 17.37 0.30
C GLY A 272 0.69 15.92 0.41
N CYS A 273 -0.07 15.41 -0.58
CA CYS A 273 -0.47 14.00 -0.61
C CYS A 273 0.72 13.04 -0.62
N LEU A 274 1.75 13.32 -1.40
CA LEU A 274 2.97 12.50 -1.44
C LEU A 274 3.75 12.55 -0.11
N ARG A 275 3.78 13.70 0.57
CA ARG A 275 4.43 13.84 1.89
C ARG A 275 3.74 12.98 2.95
N TYR A 276 2.40 13.04 3.04
CA TYR A 276 1.63 12.17 3.93
C TYR A 276 1.85 10.69 3.62
N ALA A 277 1.86 10.34 2.34
CA ALA A 277 2.08 8.98 1.87
C ALA A 277 3.47 8.46 2.23
N ASN A 278 4.53 9.24 1.96
CA ASN A 278 5.91 8.90 2.32
C ASN A 278 6.09 8.79 3.83
N LEU A 279 5.44 9.66 4.61
CA LEU A 279 5.51 9.64 6.06
C LEU A 279 4.94 8.32 6.61
N LEU A 280 3.74 7.92 6.17
CA LEU A 280 3.12 6.69 6.66
C LEU A 280 3.86 5.44 6.18
N GLY A 281 4.26 5.39 4.91
CA GLY A 281 5.06 4.29 4.39
C GLY A 281 6.41 4.16 5.10
N GLY A 282 7.08 5.27 5.40
CA GLY A 282 8.34 5.28 6.14
C GLY A 282 8.18 4.87 7.61
N ILE A 283 7.14 5.35 8.31
CA ILE A 283 6.90 4.95 9.71
C ILE A 283 6.57 3.46 9.80
N SER A 284 5.80 2.92 8.88
CA SER A 284 5.39 1.51 8.94
C SER A 284 6.58 0.56 8.99
N VAL A 285 7.69 0.87 8.33
CA VAL A 285 8.87 -0.02 8.28
C VAL A 285 9.66 -0.09 9.59
N THR A 286 9.31 0.70 10.60
CA THR A 286 9.97 0.71 11.91
C THR A 286 9.43 -0.34 12.89
N GLY A 287 8.43 -1.11 12.48
CA GLY A 287 7.84 -2.20 13.23
C GLY A 287 7.44 -3.35 12.33
N HIS A 288 6.86 -4.40 12.89
CA HIS A 288 6.32 -5.52 12.12
C HIS A 288 4.92 -5.20 11.59
N GLY A 289 4.71 -5.42 10.30
CA GLY A 289 3.45 -5.11 9.62
C GLY A 289 3.05 -3.65 9.86
N VAL A 290 1.85 -3.42 10.37
CA VAL A 290 1.31 -2.07 10.65
C VAL A 290 1.27 -1.70 12.13
N SER A 291 2.07 -2.39 12.98
CA SER A 291 2.07 -2.19 14.44
C SER A 291 2.45 -0.77 14.87
N GLN A 292 3.25 -0.07 14.08
CA GLN A 292 3.71 1.31 14.35
C GLN A 292 2.84 2.38 13.69
N MET A 293 1.67 2.02 13.18
CA MET A 293 0.83 2.97 12.47
C MET A 293 0.33 4.10 13.38
N PRO A 294 0.69 5.37 13.09
CA PRO A 294 0.34 6.50 13.93
C PRO A 294 -1.16 6.82 13.87
N THR A 295 -1.64 7.51 14.89
CA THR A 295 -2.97 8.11 14.88
C THR A 295 -2.99 9.37 14.01
N ARG A 296 -4.19 9.82 13.64
CA ARG A 296 -4.40 11.07 12.89
C ARG A 296 -3.64 12.26 13.51
N GLY A 297 -3.78 12.50 14.82
CA GLY A 297 -3.11 13.64 15.46
C GLY A 297 -1.59 13.56 15.42
N GLN A 298 -1.03 12.34 15.51
CA GLN A 298 0.41 12.11 15.38
C GLN A 298 0.90 12.40 13.95
N VAL A 299 0.18 11.94 12.94
CA VAL A 299 0.53 12.19 11.53
C VAL A 299 0.48 13.68 11.21
N GLU A 300 -0.57 14.38 11.64
CA GLU A 300 -0.73 15.82 11.41
C GLU A 300 0.38 16.64 12.09
N ALA A 301 0.83 16.23 13.27
CA ALA A 301 1.95 16.86 13.95
C ALA A 301 3.30 16.60 13.26
N LEU A 302 3.46 15.39 12.68
CA LEU A 302 4.70 14.99 12.01
C LEU A 302 4.86 15.61 10.63
N VAL A 303 3.77 15.73 9.87
CA VAL A 303 3.83 16.29 8.52
C VAL A 303 4.25 17.76 8.50
N VAL A 304 3.89 18.54 9.54
CA VAL A 304 4.34 19.92 9.70
C VAL A 304 5.86 19.99 9.89
N GLN A 305 6.45 18.95 10.46
CA GLN A 305 7.90 18.87 10.72
C GLN A 305 8.67 18.25 9.55
N TYR A 306 7.94 17.72 8.55
CA TYR A 306 8.53 17.02 7.42
C TYR A 306 9.53 17.88 6.64
N ASP A 307 9.20 19.15 6.39
CA ASP A 307 10.10 20.09 5.69
C ASP A 307 11.37 20.37 6.49
N ALA A 308 11.24 20.64 7.78
CA ALA A 308 12.37 20.85 8.68
C ALA A 308 13.27 19.59 8.78
N LEU A 309 12.67 18.40 8.71
CA LEU A 309 13.38 17.11 8.65
C LEU A 309 14.15 16.96 7.34
N MET A 310 13.51 17.32 6.22
CA MET A 310 14.15 17.22 4.89
C MET A 310 15.19 18.30 4.67
N GLU A 311 15.01 19.51 5.21
CA GLU A 311 15.97 20.61 5.15
C GLU A 311 17.14 20.40 6.11
N GLY A 312 17.04 19.40 6.98
CA GLY A 312 18.09 19.01 7.91
C GLY A 312 18.27 19.98 9.08
N GLU A 313 17.26 20.75 9.39
CA GLU A 313 17.28 21.74 10.49
C GLU A 313 17.03 21.10 11.86
N ILE A 314 16.41 19.90 11.91
CA ILE A 314 16.01 19.26 13.17
C ILE A 314 16.29 17.75 13.13
N ASP A 315 16.99 17.25 14.16
CA ASP A 315 16.95 15.85 14.55
C ASP A 315 15.76 15.68 15.49
N LEU A 316 14.72 14.99 15.09
CA LEU A 316 13.62 14.68 16.01
C LEU A 316 14.04 13.58 16.98
N PRO A 317 13.98 13.85 18.29
CA PRO A 317 14.20 12.81 19.29
C PRO A 317 13.14 11.73 19.16
N PRO A 318 13.38 10.52 19.69
CA PRO A 318 12.39 9.47 19.76
C PRO A 318 11.08 10.03 20.34
N GLN A 319 9.99 9.90 19.61
CA GLN A 319 8.70 10.38 20.08
C GLN A 319 8.21 9.48 21.24
N PRO A 320 7.80 10.04 22.38
CA PRO A 320 7.32 9.25 23.50
C PRO A 320 6.20 8.30 23.07
N GLY A 321 6.37 7.01 23.32
CA GLY A 321 5.40 5.96 22.95
C GLY A 321 5.44 5.49 21.50
N LEU A 322 6.35 6.02 20.67
CA LEU A 322 6.64 5.54 19.33
C LEU A 322 8.09 5.05 19.31
N GLY A 323 8.32 3.79 18.98
CA GLY A 323 9.64 3.14 19.02
C GLY A 323 10.62 3.58 17.91
N TRP A 324 10.40 4.73 17.28
CA TRP A 324 11.18 5.22 16.14
C TRP A 324 11.63 6.67 16.30
N SER A 325 12.67 7.04 15.56
CA SER A 325 13.19 8.41 15.46
C SER A 325 13.49 8.75 14.00
N PHE A 326 13.37 10.04 13.67
CA PHE A 326 13.85 10.53 12.39
C PHE A 326 15.33 10.94 12.55
N LYS A 327 16.17 10.51 11.62
CA LYS A 327 17.56 10.93 11.55
C LYS A 327 17.85 11.64 10.24
N ARG A 328 18.70 12.64 10.30
CA ARG A 328 19.26 13.33 9.14
C ARG A 328 19.98 12.34 8.25
N ARG A 329 19.72 12.40 6.95
CA ARG A 329 20.54 11.70 5.94
C ARG A 329 21.95 12.28 5.99
N SER A 330 22.90 11.59 6.61
CA SER A 330 24.30 12.01 6.55
C SER A 330 24.75 11.90 5.10
N GLU A 331 25.13 13.03 4.48
CA GLU A 331 25.86 13.01 3.22
C GLU A 331 27.19 12.27 3.45
N LYS A 332 27.20 10.96 3.24
CA LYS A 332 28.46 10.28 2.95
C LYS A 332 28.90 10.77 1.58
N ARG A 333 29.78 11.79 1.57
CA ARG A 333 30.65 12.02 0.44
C ARG A 333 31.40 10.71 0.19
N GLN A 334 30.96 9.93 -0.78
CA GLN A 334 31.78 8.89 -1.37
C GLN A 334 32.89 9.60 -2.11
N GLY A 335 34.06 9.69 -1.44
CA GLY A 335 35.31 9.96 -2.10
C GLY A 335 35.53 8.89 -3.15
N ILE A 336 35.47 9.28 -4.40
CA ILE A 336 35.88 8.47 -5.54
C ILE A 336 37.39 8.22 -5.34
N ASN A 337 37.73 7.04 -4.85
CA ASN A 337 39.10 6.56 -4.89
C ASN A 337 39.30 5.89 -6.26
N ASP A 338 39.80 6.69 -7.23
CA ASP A 338 40.42 6.18 -8.43
C ASP A 338 41.71 5.42 -8.04
N SER A 339 41.60 4.11 -7.88
CA SER A 339 42.75 3.22 -7.90
C SER A 339 42.48 2.11 -8.93
N ALA A 340 42.99 2.35 -10.12
CA ALA A 340 43.07 1.35 -11.17
C ALA A 340 43.95 0.15 -10.69
N PRO A 341 43.57 -1.10 -10.95
CA PRO A 341 44.46 -2.21 -10.71
C PRO A 341 45.53 -2.26 -11.82
N GLN A 342 46.78 -2.14 -11.43
CA GLN A 342 47.92 -2.49 -12.28
C GLN A 342 47.91 -4.00 -12.53
N ARG A 343 47.94 -4.37 -13.80
CA ARG A 343 48.19 -5.74 -14.28
C ARG A 343 49.63 -6.12 -14.00
N SER A 344 49.83 -7.26 -13.40
CA SER A 344 50.97 -8.14 -13.58
C SER A 344 50.53 -9.58 -13.53
#